data_e9b5ba59a60cbf12352e270df56ea69c
#
_entry.id   e9b5ba59a60cbf12352e270df56ea69c
#
_cell.length_a   1.000
_cell.length_b   1.000
_cell.length_c   1.000
_cell.angle_alpha   90.00
_cell.angle_beta   90.00
_cell.angle_gamma   90.00
#
_symmetry.space_group_name_H-M   'P 1'
#
loop_
_entity.id
_entity.type
_entity.pdbx_description
1 polymer ?
#
loop_
_entity_poly.entity_id
_entity_poly.type
_entity_poly.pdbx_seq_one_letter_code
_entity_poly.pdbx_strand_id
1 'polypeptide(L)'
;MILGDVNSGAEVMASDNIVILGNLRGLAHAGAKGNKQAIIAAGLLDVVQIRIANIVREIDREEETLHKQAYIHVVDDKIEIE
;
A
#
# COMPACT_ATOMS: atom_id res chain seq x y z
N MET A 1 -0.59 -7.65 10.15
CA MET A 1 0.80 -7.17 10.16
C MET A 1 1.75 -8.24 9.62
N ILE A 2 2.69 -7.84 8.80
CA ILE A 2 3.67 -8.73 8.19
C ILE A 2 5.05 -8.34 8.69
N LEU A 3 5.81 -9.29 9.23
CA LEU A 3 7.16 -9.06 9.78
C LEU A 3 8.27 -9.30 8.74
N GLY A 4 7.98 -9.24 7.50
CA GLY A 4 8.95 -9.46 6.44
C GLY A 4 8.58 -8.67 5.22
N ASP A 5 8.98 -9.17 4.05
CA ASP A 5 8.75 -8.52 2.77
C ASP A 5 7.54 -9.11 2.05
N VAL A 6 6.91 -8.29 1.23
CA VAL A 6 5.97 -8.75 0.21
C VAL A 6 6.69 -8.65 -1.13
N ASN A 7 7.05 -9.79 -1.70
CA ASN A 7 7.88 -9.83 -2.90
C ASN A 7 7.08 -9.52 -4.17
N SER A 8 7.79 -9.18 -5.23
CA SER A 8 7.19 -8.95 -6.55
C SER A 8 6.38 -10.18 -6.96
N GLY A 9 5.18 -9.95 -7.45
CA GLY A 9 4.25 -11.01 -7.85
C GLY A 9 3.40 -11.55 -6.71
N ALA A 10 3.73 -11.24 -5.47
CA ALA A 10 2.89 -11.59 -4.32
C ALA A 10 1.77 -10.58 -4.15
N GLU A 11 0.71 -11.01 -3.50
CA GLU A 11 -0.46 -10.16 -3.26
C GLU A 11 -0.91 -10.33 -1.82
N VAL A 12 -1.15 -9.20 -1.15
CA VAL A 12 -1.68 -9.18 0.22
C VAL A 12 -3.00 -8.44 0.21
N MET A 13 -4.03 -9.07 0.76
CA MET A 13 -5.36 -8.48 0.82
C MET A 13 -5.87 -8.54 2.26
N ALA A 14 -6.41 -7.46 2.77
CA ALA A 14 -6.98 -7.40 4.10
C ALA A 14 -8.25 -6.56 4.11
N SER A 15 -9.19 -6.92 4.98
CA SER A 15 -10.43 -6.15 5.15
C SER A 15 -10.16 -4.79 5.79
N ASP A 16 -9.13 -4.70 6.61
CA ASP A 16 -8.74 -3.48 7.31
C ASP A 16 -7.34 -3.04 6.89
N ASN A 17 -6.49 -2.71 7.84
CA ASN A 17 -5.17 -2.16 7.60
C ASN A 17 -4.15 -3.22 7.21
N ILE A 18 -3.14 -2.81 6.46
CA ILE A 18 -1.97 -3.63 6.16
C ILE A 18 -0.74 -2.90 6.69
N VAL A 19 0.05 -3.60 7.51
CA VAL A 19 1.33 -3.08 8.03
C VAL A 19 2.43 -4.06 7.65
N ILE A 20 3.41 -3.59 6.90
CA ILE A 20 4.53 -4.40 6.43
C ILE A 20 5.82 -3.76 6.97
N LEU A 21 6.52 -4.48 7.83
CA LEU A 21 7.73 -3.94 8.47
C LEU A 21 8.96 -3.99 7.56
N GLY A 22 8.89 -4.76 6.48
CA GLY A 22 9.95 -4.84 5.49
C GLY A 22 9.59 -4.11 4.21
N ASN A 23 10.02 -4.67 3.09
CA ASN A 23 9.81 -4.09 1.77
C ASN A 23 8.48 -4.52 1.18
N LEU A 24 7.73 -3.56 0.66
CA LEU A 24 6.50 -3.84 -0.09
C LEU A 24 6.81 -3.72 -1.58
N ARG A 25 6.93 -4.86 -2.25
CA ARG A 25 7.20 -4.94 -3.70
C ARG A 25 6.05 -5.57 -4.48
N GLY A 26 5.15 -6.24 -3.79
CA GLY A 26 3.96 -6.84 -4.40
C GLY A 26 2.75 -5.95 -4.27
N LEU A 27 1.60 -6.45 -4.70
CA LEU A 27 0.34 -5.72 -4.61
C LEU A 27 -0.21 -5.78 -3.19
N ALA A 28 -0.59 -4.64 -2.63
CA ALA A 28 -1.29 -4.55 -1.36
C ALA A 28 -2.68 -3.94 -1.57
N HIS A 29 -3.69 -4.59 -1.03
CA HIS A 29 -5.08 -4.15 -1.10
C HIS A 29 -5.68 -4.12 0.30
N ALA A 30 -5.63 -2.97 0.95
CA ALA A 30 -6.25 -2.77 2.25
C ALA A 30 -7.72 -2.37 2.08
N GLY A 31 -8.50 -2.54 3.14
CA GLY A 31 -9.91 -2.20 3.11
C GLY A 31 -10.69 -2.93 2.03
N ALA A 32 -10.35 -4.20 1.78
CA ALA A 32 -10.86 -4.95 0.63
C ALA A 32 -12.39 -5.08 0.60
N LYS A 33 -13.05 -4.90 1.73
CA LYS A 33 -14.51 -4.95 1.82
C LYS A 33 -15.16 -3.56 1.75
N GLY A 34 -14.41 -2.55 1.30
CA GLY A 34 -14.94 -1.21 1.11
C GLY A 34 -14.56 -0.21 2.19
N ASN A 35 -13.66 -0.56 3.10
CA ASN A 35 -13.24 0.35 4.16
C ASN A 35 -12.22 1.37 3.66
N LYS A 36 -12.68 2.57 3.34
CA LYS A 36 -11.82 3.67 2.86
C LYS A 36 -10.97 4.29 3.96
N GLN A 37 -11.19 3.91 5.22
CA GLN A 37 -10.38 4.39 6.33
C GLN A 37 -9.20 3.48 6.62
N ALA A 38 -9.07 2.38 5.90
CA ALA A 38 -7.93 1.49 6.03
C ALA A 38 -6.65 2.19 5.57
N ILE A 39 -5.53 1.77 6.16
CA ILE A 39 -4.22 2.32 5.81
C ILE A 39 -3.27 1.21 5.41
N ILE A 40 -2.22 1.58 4.69
CA ILE A 40 -1.10 0.70 4.40
C ILE A 40 0.16 1.40 4.91
N ALA A 41 0.93 0.70 5.72
CA ALA A 41 2.22 1.18 6.18
C ALA A 41 3.29 0.19 5.74
N ALA A 42 4.39 0.68 5.20
CA ALA A 42 5.49 -0.16 4.73
C ALA A 42 6.83 0.43 5.13
N GLY A 43 7.78 -0.44 5.45
CA GLY A 43 9.14 -0.03 5.75
C GLY A 43 9.85 0.55 4.53
N LEU A 44 9.59 -0.02 3.36
CA LEU A 44 10.06 0.51 2.09
C LEU A 44 9.01 0.23 1.03
N LEU A 45 8.62 1.26 0.30
CA LEU A 45 7.63 1.15 -0.77
C LEU A 45 8.34 1.02 -2.12
N ASP A 46 8.08 -0.08 -2.82
CA ASP A 46 8.65 -0.31 -4.14
C ASP A 46 7.64 -1.07 -5.01
N VAL A 47 6.53 -0.41 -5.31
CA VAL A 47 5.43 -1.00 -6.07
C VAL A 47 4.98 -0.04 -7.15
N VAL A 48 4.24 -0.57 -8.13
CA VAL A 48 3.67 0.25 -9.20
C VAL A 48 2.20 0.55 -9.00
N GLN A 49 1.56 -0.10 -8.04
CA GLN A 49 0.12 0.07 -7.81
C GLN A 49 -0.22 -0.23 -6.34
N ILE A 50 -1.10 0.59 -5.78
CA ILE A 50 -1.63 0.43 -4.43
C ILE A 50 -3.15 0.48 -4.51
N ARG A 51 -3.83 -0.31 -3.67
CA ARG A 51 -5.28 -0.31 -3.59
C ARG A 51 -5.75 -0.16 -2.16
N ILE A 52 -6.73 0.71 -1.96
CA ILE A 52 -7.46 0.82 -0.68
C ILE A 52 -8.94 0.85 -1.03
N ALA A 53 -9.71 -0.09 -0.49
CA ALA A 53 -11.13 -0.25 -0.80
C ALA A 53 -11.30 -0.44 -2.32
N ASN A 54 -12.07 0.44 -2.96
CA ASN A 54 -12.24 0.40 -4.41
C ASN A 54 -11.40 1.47 -5.13
N ILE A 55 -10.46 2.08 -4.42
CA ILE A 55 -9.62 3.15 -4.95
C ILE A 55 -8.26 2.57 -5.33
N VAL A 56 -7.81 2.89 -6.53
CA VAL A 56 -6.52 2.41 -7.07
C VAL A 56 -5.65 3.62 -7.35
N ARG A 57 -4.39 3.55 -6.95
CA ARG A 57 -3.38 4.53 -7.36
C ARG A 57 -2.22 3.82 -8.02
N GLU A 58 -1.88 4.26 -9.22
CA GLU A 58 -0.67 3.83 -9.89
C GLU A 58 0.47 4.75 -9.47
N ILE A 59 1.64 4.18 -9.27
CA ILE A 59 2.82 4.92 -8.82
C ILE A 59 3.85 4.91 -9.93
N ASP A 60 4.23 6.11 -10.38
CA ASP A 60 5.28 6.27 -11.37
C ASP A 60 6.62 5.88 -10.73
N ARG A 61 7.48 5.21 -11.49
CA ARG A 61 8.79 4.78 -10.99
C ARG A 61 9.69 5.94 -10.58
N GLU A 62 9.42 7.13 -11.06
CA GLU A 62 10.18 8.33 -10.72
C GLU A 62 9.58 9.07 -9.51
N GLU A 63 8.51 8.56 -8.92
CA GLU A 63 7.87 9.20 -7.79
C GLU A 63 8.80 9.17 -6.57
N GLU A 64 8.86 10.30 -5.86
CA GLU A 64 9.73 10.44 -4.68
C GLU A 64 9.32 9.55 -3.51
N THR A 65 8.07 9.07 -3.50
CA THR A 65 7.56 8.19 -2.45
C THR A 65 8.10 6.77 -2.54
N LEU A 66 8.63 6.37 -3.71
CA LEU A 66 9.22 5.05 -3.87
C LEU A 66 10.57 4.95 -3.15
N HIS A 67 10.90 3.75 -2.72
CA HIS A 67 12.14 3.40 -2.04
C HIS A 67 12.31 4.10 -0.71
N LYS A 68 11.19 4.47 -0.07
CA LYS A 68 11.16 5.12 1.24
C LYS A 68 10.10 4.47 2.11
N GLN A 69 10.21 4.70 3.41
CA GLN A 69 9.16 4.38 4.35
C GLN A 69 7.88 5.11 3.93
N ALA A 70 6.77 4.42 3.98
CA ALA A 70 5.52 4.98 3.49
C ALA A 70 4.35 4.73 4.44
N TYR A 71 3.52 5.74 4.57
CA TYR A 71 2.21 5.68 5.21
C TYR A 71 1.18 6.07 4.17
N ILE A 72 0.28 5.16 3.86
CA ILE A 72 -0.64 5.29 2.73
C ILE A 72 -2.08 5.30 3.24
N HIS A 73 -2.83 6.32 2.86
CA HIS A 73 -4.22 6.48 3.32
C HIS A 73 -5.06 7.20 2.25
N VAL A 74 -6.36 7.29 2.49
CA VAL A 74 -7.27 7.92 1.54
C VAL A 74 -7.71 9.29 2.06
N VAL A 75 -7.61 10.31 1.20
CA VAL A 75 -8.11 11.65 1.46
C VAL A 75 -8.92 12.09 0.24
N ASP A 76 -10.18 12.47 0.45
CA ASP A 76 -11.08 12.92 -0.62
C ASP A 76 -11.16 11.92 -1.78
N ASP A 77 -11.33 10.65 -1.47
CA ASP A 77 -11.42 9.54 -2.42
C ASP A 77 -10.17 9.36 -3.28
N LYS A 78 -9.02 9.85 -2.80
CA LYS A 78 -7.72 9.66 -3.45
C LYS A 78 -6.73 9.07 -2.48
N ILE A 79 -5.85 8.21 -2.98
CA ILE A 79 -4.79 7.64 -2.16
C ILE A 79 -3.65 8.64 -2.05
N GLU A 80 -3.31 8.98 -0.80
CA GLU A 80 -2.18 9.85 -0.47
C GLU A 80 -1.07 9.01 0.14
N ILE A 81 0.16 9.32 -0.22
CA ILE A 81 1.36 8.65 0.30
C ILE A 81 2.22 9.67 1.05
N GLU A 82 2.50 9.38 2.30
CA GLU A 82 3.35 10.22 3.14
C GLU A 82 4.67 9.53 3.47
#